data_54bee27a6a027d2763cb73f67daf90f0
#
_entry.id   54bee27a6a027d2763cb73f67daf90f0
#
_cell.length_a   1.000
_cell.length_b   1.000
_cell.length_c   1.000
_cell.angle_alpha   90.00
_cell.angle_beta   90.00
_cell.angle_gamma   90.00
#
_symmetry.space_group_name_H-M   'P 1'
#
loop_
_entity.id
_entity.type
_entity.pdbx_description
1 polymer ?
#
loop_
_entity_poly.entity_id
_entity_poly.type
_entity_poly.pdbx_seq_one_letter_code
_entity_poly.pdbx_strand_id
1 'polypeptide(L)'
;MKKIFTICLFALALASCENKGNSDSTLAHQRDSLNQVLMQRESEIDEIMGIVNEIEEGFERINEAENRVSKAKLSEGANNKERIKENLLFIQSTMKQNRELIEKLRKQMTRSSFNSDQLKRTLENLTKQMEEKDLQIAALKADLEAKNIKISEMGEQLSNLSSDVTALKKD
;
A
#
# COMPACT_ATOMS: atom_id res chain seq x y z
N MET A 1 -27.11 -80.56 11.77
CA MET A 1 -27.37 -79.06 11.79
C MET A 1 -26.36 -78.27 12.60
N LYS A 2 -25.69 -78.85 13.59
CA LYS A 2 -24.69 -78.07 14.43
C LYS A 2 -23.38 -77.81 13.72
N LYS A 3 -22.97 -78.53 12.71
CA LYS A 3 -21.68 -78.40 12.00
C LYS A 3 -21.72 -77.34 10.88
N ILE A 4 -22.90 -76.99 10.37
CA ILE A 4 -23.06 -75.96 9.32
C ILE A 4 -23.04 -74.54 9.95
N PHE A 5 -23.50 -74.43 11.20
CA PHE A 5 -23.52 -73.13 11.91
C PHE A 5 -22.13 -72.61 12.29
N THR A 6 -21.17 -73.51 12.54
CA THR A 6 -19.77 -73.18 12.88
C THR A 6 -18.99 -72.73 11.66
N ILE A 7 -19.32 -73.16 10.47
CA ILE A 7 -18.62 -72.75 9.23
C ILE A 7 -19.07 -71.38 8.76
N CYS A 8 -20.34 -70.97 8.97
CA CYS A 8 -20.82 -69.62 8.68
C CYS A 8 -20.27 -68.56 9.61
N LEU A 9 -19.93 -68.87 10.87
CA LEU A 9 -19.38 -67.93 11.81
C LEU A 9 -17.90 -67.60 11.50
N PHE A 10 -17.16 -68.49 10.85
CA PHE A 10 -15.75 -68.33 10.49
C PHE A 10 -15.58 -67.51 9.18
N ALA A 11 -16.60 -67.55 8.29
CA ALA A 11 -16.58 -66.77 7.04
C ALA A 11 -16.83 -65.25 7.25
N LEU A 12 -17.51 -64.90 8.31
CA LEU A 12 -17.76 -63.46 8.66
C LEU A 12 -16.55 -62.75 9.27
N ALA A 13 -15.55 -63.51 9.78
CA ALA A 13 -14.35 -62.91 10.37
C ALA A 13 -13.27 -62.48 9.34
N LEU A 14 -13.37 -62.93 8.08
CA LEU A 14 -12.40 -62.63 7.02
C LEU A 14 -12.80 -61.39 6.18
N ALA A 15 -14.05 -60.94 6.27
CA ALA A 15 -14.51 -59.76 5.51
C ALA A 15 -14.17 -58.41 6.18
N SER A 16 -13.56 -58.44 7.39
CA SER A 16 -13.25 -57.19 8.15
C SER A 16 -11.85 -56.64 7.93
N CYS A 17 -11.04 -57.26 7.05
CA CYS A 17 -9.63 -56.82 6.88
C CYS A 17 -9.33 -56.12 5.55
N GLU A 18 -10.30 -55.88 4.67
CA GLU A 18 -10.02 -55.37 3.32
C GLU A 18 -10.20 -53.85 3.17
N ASN A 19 -10.57 -53.15 4.24
CA ASN A 19 -10.85 -51.70 4.17
C ASN A 19 -9.74 -50.80 4.74
N LYS A 20 -8.58 -51.33 5.14
CA LYS A 20 -7.45 -50.50 5.65
C LYS A 20 -6.66 -49.80 4.54
N GLY A 21 -6.56 -50.39 3.36
CA GLY A 21 -5.81 -49.81 2.25
C GLY A 21 -6.50 -48.57 1.64
N ASN A 22 -7.82 -48.51 1.65
CA ASN A 22 -8.58 -47.40 1.10
C ASN A 22 -8.64 -46.19 2.06
N SER A 23 -8.57 -46.45 3.37
CA SER A 23 -8.55 -45.41 4.39
C SER A 23 -7.22 -44.64 4.40
N ASP A 24 -6.08 -45.31 4.26
CA ASP A 24 -4.76 -44.70 4.26
C ASP A 24 -4.51 -43.86 2.99
N SER A 25 -4.97 -44.32 1.83
CA SER A 25 -4.89 -43.52 0.59
C SER A 25 -5.78 -42.28 0.66
N THR A 26 -6.98 -42.36 1.23
CA THR A 26 -7.91 -41.26 1.40
C THR A 26 -7.33 -40.20 2.36
N LEU A 27 -6.72 -40.62 3.48
CA LEU A 27 -6.05 -39.77 4.43
C LEU A 27 -4.82 -39.09 3.82
N ALA A 28 -4.04 -39.81 3.02
CA ALA A 28 -2.90 -39.22 2.30
C ALA A 28 -3.35 -38.11 1.32
N HIS A 29 -4.40 -38.40 0.52
CA HIS A 29 -4.98 -37.38 -0.39
C HIS A 29 -5.55 -36.17 0.36
N GLN A 30 -6.21 -36.35 1.50
CA GLN A 30 -6.71 -35.26 2.32
C GLN A 30 -5.58 -34.44 2.88
N ARG A 31 -4.51 -35.06 3.39
CA ARG A 31 -3.30 -34.35 3.88
C ARG A 31 -2.64 -33.54 2.77
N ASP A 32 -2.47 -34.12 1.59
CA ASP A 32 -1.83 -33.46 0.45
C ASP A 32 -2.68 -32.28 -0.04
N SER A 33 -4.00 -32.45 -0.09
CA SER A 33 -4.95 -31.35 -0.40
C SER A 33 -4.89 -30.22 0.64
N LEU A 34 -4.83 -30.54 1.95
CA LEU A 34 -4.69 -29.56 3.00
C LEU A 34 -3.36 -28.82 2.92
N ASN A 35 -2.25 -29.53 2.66
CA ASN A 35 -0.94 -28.91 2.46
C ASN A 35 -0.95 -27.94 1.26
N GLN A 36 -1.59 -28.32 0.16
CA GLN A 36 -1.73 -27.45 -1.00
C GLN A 36 -2.52 -26.18 -0.67
N VAL A 37 -3.62 -26.30 0.09
CA VAL A 37 -4.39 -25.15 0.57
C VAL A 37 -3.56 -24.26 1.50
N LEU A 38 -2.77 -24.84 2.40
CA LEU A 38 -1.87 -24.08 3.30
C LEU A 38 -0.83 -23.31 2.50
N MET A 39 -0.12 -23.93 1.56
CA MET A 39 0.87 -23.27 0.70
C MET A 39 0.25 -22.11 -0.11
N GLN A 40 -0.97 -22.33 -0.63
CA GLN A 40 -1.68 -21.27 -1.33
C GLN A 40 -2.01 -20.10 -0.40
N ARG A 41 -2.43 -20.36 0.84
CA ARG A 41 -2.73 -19.34 1.85
C ARG A 41 -1.50 -18.56 2.27
N GLU A 42 -0.38 -19.23 2.47
CA GLU A 42 0.89 -18.59 2.76
C GLU A 42 1.30 -17.63 1.64
N SER A 43 1.22 -18.10 0.39
CA SER A 43 1.51 -17.25 -0.78
C SER A 43 0.58 -16.03 -0.89
N GLU A 44 -0.72 -16.18 -0.61
CA GLU A 44 -1.68 -15.06 -0.60
C GLU A 44 -1.34 -14.04 0.50
N ILE A 45 -0.91 -14.51 1.68
CA ILE A 45 -0.50 -13.65 2.80
C ILE A 45 0.77 -12.89 2.44
N ASP A 46 1.77 -13.56 1.89
CA ASP A 46 3.04 -12.95 1.49
C ASP A 46 2.82 -11.86 0.42
N GLU A 47 1.95 -12.10 -0.56
CA GLU A 47 1.61 -11.08 -1.56
C GLU A 47 0.91 -9.87 -0.93
N ILE A 48 -0.03 -10.08 0.00
CA ILE A 48 -0.72 -9.03 0.72
C ILE A 48 0.26 -8.21 1.56
N MET A 49 1.15 -8.87 2.30
CA MET A 49 2.17 -8.19 3.11
C MET A 49 3.16 -7.42 2.25
N GLY A 50 3.54 -7.96 1.10
CA GLY A 50 4.37 -7.25 0.12
C GLY A 50 3.73 -5.94 -0.33
N ILE A 51 2.43 -5.95 -0.67
CA ILE A 51 1.71 -4.73 -1.06
C ILE A 51 1.64 -3.71 0.11
N VAL A 52 1.38 -4.18 1.33
CA VAL A 52 1.35 -3.29 2.51
C VAL A 52 2.69 -2.61 2.71
N ASN A 53 3.78 -3.36 2.65
CA ASN A 53 5.13 -2.82 2.80
C ASN A 53 5.46 -1.80 1.69
N GLU A 54 5.11 -2.07 0.42
CA GLU A 54 5.31 -1.13 -0.68
C GLU A 54 4.56 0.20 -0.46
N ILE A 55 3.34 0.15 0.12
CA ILE A 55 2.57 1.35 0.45
C ILE A 55 3.25 2.14 1.58
N GLU A 56 3.70 1.47 2.64
CA GLU A 56 4.39 2.09 3.77
C GLU A 56 5.70 2.75 3.33
N GLU A 57 6.52 2.07 2.54
CA GLU A 57 7.72 2.65 1.92
C GLU A 57 7.38 3.86 1.03
N GLY A 58 6.25 3.83 0.33
CA GLY A 58 5.75 4.95 -0.44
C GLY A 58 5.46 6.17 0.46
N PHE A 59 4.82 5.98 1.61
CA PHE A 59 4.58 7.04 2.59
C PHE A 59 5.87 7.61 3.18
N GLU A 60 6.86 6.78 3.49
CA GLU A 60 8.16 7.24 3.95
C GLU A 60 8.85 8.12 2.91
N ARG A 61 8.87 7.70 1.64
CA ARG A 61 9.43 8.50 0.53
C ARG A 61 8.71 9.84 0.35
N ILE A 62 7.38 9.87 0.55
CA ILE A 62 6.59 11.10 0.53
C ILE A 62 7.02 12.03 1.67
N ASN A 63 7.13 11.51 2.90
CA ASN A 63 7.58 12.28 4.07
C ASN A 63 8.97 12.90 3.86
N GLU A 64 9.90 12.15 3.31
CA GLU A 64 11.24 12.65 2.98
C GLU A 64 11.20 13.77 1.92
N ALA A 65 10.37 13.61 0.89
CA ALA A 65 10.22 14.61 -0.15
C ALA A 65 9.55 15.90 0.40
N GLU A 66 8.53 15.78 1.26
CA GLU A 66 7.92 16.91 1.99
C GLU A 66 8.95 17.65 2.85
N ASN A 67 9.82 16.93 3.54
CA ASN A 67 10.90 17.51 4.32
C ASN A 67 11.92 18.27 3.43
N ARG A 68 12.24 17.74 2.24
CA ARG A 68 13.10 18.44 1.26
C ARG A 68 12.43 19.71 0.73
N VAL A 69 11.13 19.69 0.45
CA VAL A 69 10.36 20.89 0.07
C VAL A 69 10.37 21.92 1.18
N SER A 70 10.12 21.51 2.42
CA SER A 70 10.10 22.39 3.58
C SER A 70 11.45 23.07 3.81
N LYS A 71 12.57 22.35 3.69
CA LYS A 71 13.92 22.90 3.77
C LYS A 71 14.23 23.84 2.61
N ALA A 72 13.88 23.49 1.38
CA ALA A 72 14.09 24.34 0.21
C ALA A 72 13.29 25.65 0.28
N LYS A 73 12.13 25.64 0.93
CA LYS A 73 11.25 26.78 1.19
C LYS A 73 11.87 27.82 2.13
N LEU A 74 12.75 27.39 3.04
CA LEU A 74 13.45 28.26 3.99
C LEU A 74 14.72 28.87 3.42
N SER A 75 15.20 28.39 2.28
CA SER A 75 16.43 28.85 1.64
C SER A 75 16.10 29.78 0.48
N GLU A 76 16.80 30.90 0.36
CA GLU A 76 16.66 31.81 -0.78
C GLU A 76 17.59 31.40 -1.94
N GLY A 77 17.05 31.28 -3.15
CA GLY A 77 17.81 30.96 -4.36
C GLY A 77 16.97 30.47 -5.53
N ALA A 78 17.37 30.79 -6.75
CA ALA A 78 16.65 30.40 -7.98
C ALA A 78 16.53 28.87 -8.14
N ASN A 79 17.54 28.12 -7.72
CA ASN A 79 17.55 26.65 -7.75
C ASN A 79 16.52 25.99 -6.81
N ASN A 80 16.03 26.74 -5.81
CA ASN A 80 15.09 26.15 -4.85
C ASN A 80 13.69 25.96 -5.43
N LYS A 81 13.25 26.81 -6.36
CA LYS A 81 11.97 26.65 -7.05
C LYS A 81 11.92 25.37 -7.87
N GLU A 82 12.97 25.06 -8.61
CA GLU A 82 13.04 23.83 -9.41
C GLU A 82 13.09 22.59 -8.52
N ARG A 83 13.89 22.60 -7.45
CA ARG A 83 13.94 21.51 -6.46
C ARG A 83 12.60 21.28 -5.77
N ILE A 84 11.85 22.32 -5.45
CA ILE A 84 10.51 22.24 -4.88
C ILE A 84 9.57 21.57 -5.89
N LYS A 85 9.58 22.00 -7.14
CA LYS A 85 8.76 21.47 -8.22
C LYS A 85 9.06 19.98 -8.46
N GLU A 86 10.32 19.61 -8.56
CA GLU A 86 10.74 18.20 -8.72
C GLU A 86 10.25 17.32 -7.56
N ASN A 87 10.41 17.78 -6.31
CA ASN A 87 9.93 17.03 -5.16
C ASN A 87 8.39 16.94 -5.12
N LEU A 88 7.65 17.99 -5.53
CA LEU A 88 6.19 17.93 -5.64
C LEU A 88 5.73 16.94 -6.72
N LEU A 89 6.40 16.91 -7.86
CA LEU A 89 6.10 15.91 -8.91
C LEU A 89 6.38 14.48 -8.42
N PHE A 90 7.49 14.29 -7.71
CA PHE A 90 7.81 13.01 -7.09
C PHE A 90 6.75 12.58 -6.08
N ILE A 91 6.32 13.49 -5.17
CA ILE A 91 5.24 13.23 -4.22
C ILE A 91 3.96 12.83 -4.95
N GLN A 92 3.53 13.57 -5.98
CA GLN A 92 2.33 13.26 -6.75
C GLN A 92 2.39 11.88 -7.41
N SER A 93 3.55 11.53 -7.99
CA SER A 93 3.76 10.22 -8.61
C SER A 93 3.67 9.09 -7.58
N THR A 94 4.34 9.25 -6.43
CA THR A 94 4.32 8.24 -5.35
C THR A 94 2.93 8.11 -4.71
N MET A 95 2.20 9.23 -4.54
CA MET A 95 0.80 9.21 -4.10
C MET A 95 -0.11 8.42 -5.06
N LYS A 96 0.09 8.60 -6.36
CA LYS A 96 -0.64 7.83 -7.38
C LYS A 96 -0.35 6.33 -7.25
N GLN A 97 0.92 5.96 -7.14
CA GLN A 97 1.33 4.55 -6.94
C GLN A 97 0.71 3.95 -5.68
N ASN A 98 0.75 4.66 -4.55
CA ASN A 98 0.14 4.19 -3.30
C ASN A 98 -1.38 3.99 -3.44
N ARG A 99 -2.10 4.86 -4.15
CA ARG A 99 -3.54 4.66 -4.43
C ARG A 99 -3.79 3.39 -5.24
N GLU A 100 -2.99 3.15 -6.27
CA GLU A 100 -3.10 1.94 -7.10
C GLU A 100 -2.83 0.67 -6.28
N LEU A 101 -1.83 0.71 -5.37
CA LEU A 101 -1.53 -0.39 -4.46
C LEU A 101 -2.66 -0.62 -3.43
N ILE A 102 -3.25 0.43 -2.86
CA ILE A 102 -4.41 0.34 -1.96
C ILE A 102 -5.61 -0.31 -2.68
N GLU A 103 -5.87 0.07 -3.93
CA GLU A 103 -6.91 -0.57 -4.73
C GLU A 103 -6.59 -2.03 -5.08
N LYS A 104 -5.32 -2.35 -5.35
CA LYS A 104 -4.86 -3.73 -5.53
C LYS A 104 -5.09 -4.54 -4.25
N LEU A 105 -4.71 -4.01 -3.09
CA LEU A 105 -4.93 -4.63 -1.78
C LEU A 105 -6.42 -4.89 -1.51
N ARG A 106 -7.28 -3.90 -1.78
CA ARG A 106 -8.74 -4.03 -1.64
C ARG A 106 -9.31 -5.16 -2.51
N LYS A 107 -8.88 -5.24 -3.77
CA LYS A 107 -9.30 -6.30 -4.70
C LYS A 107 -8.83 -7.69 -4.26
N GLN A 108 -7.60 -7.79 -3.76
CA GLN A 108 -7.10 -9.06 -3.24
C GLN A 108 -7.87 -9.51 -2.00
N MET A 109 -8.17 -8.61 -1.07
CA MET A 109 -8.98 -8.91 0.11
C MET A 109 -10.38 -9.41 -0.24
N THR A 110 -10.98 -8.93 -1.35
CA THR A 110 -12.30 -9.41 -1.79
C THR A 110 -12.25 -10.77 -2.49
N ARG A 111 -11.12 -11.12 -3.09
CA ARG A 111 -10.91 -12.41 -3.80
C ARG A 111 -10.39 -13.50 -2.88
N SER A 112 -9.56 -13.12 -1.91
CA SER A 112 -9.04 -14.03 -0.92
C SER A 112 -10.13 -14.42 0.06
N SER A 113 -10.20 -15.71 0.38
CA SER A 113 -11.03 -16.22 1.48
C SER A 113 -10.44 -15.85 2.86
N PHE A 114 -9.33 -15.10 2.87
CA PHE A 114 -8.68 -14.59 4.08
C PHE A 114 -9.34 -13.29 4.52
N ASN A 115 -10.45 -13.42 5.24
CA ASN A 115 -11.19 -12.30 5.81
C ASN A 115 -10.71 -12.02 7.24
N SER A 116 -9.52 -11.40 7.36
CA SER A 116 -8.97 -11.03 8.67
C SER A 116 -9.42 -9.61 9.03
N ASP A 117 -9.97 -9.45 10.23
CA ASP A 117 -10.32 -8.13 10.77
C ASP A 117 -9.10 -7.22 10.92
N GLN A 118 -7.92 -7.80 11.14
CA GLN A 118 -6.67 -7.07 11.19
C GLN A 118 -6.34 -6.46 9.82
N LEU A 119 -6.50 -7.22 8.72
CA LEU A 119 -6.23 -6.73 7.38
C LEU A 119 -7.21 -5.63 6.96
N LYS A 120 -8.49 -5.73 7.37
CA LYS A 120 -9.47 -4.64 7.18
C LYS A 120 -9.03 -3.36 7.88
N ARG A 121 -8.61 -3.46 9.14
CA ARG A 121 -8.08 -2.30 9.89
C ARG A 121 -6.82 -1.72 9.25
N THR A 122 -5.93 -2.56 8.74
CA THR A 122 -4.75 -2.10 7.99
C THR A 122 -5.17 -1.32 6.76
N LEU A 123 -6.10 -1.84 5.94
CA LEU A 123 -6.60 -1.15 4.76
C LEU A 123 -7.28 0.19 5.11
N GLU A 124 -8.09 0.23 6.16
CA GLU A 124 -8.72 1.46 6.66
C GLU A 124 -7.67 2.48 7.08
N ASN A 125 -6.63 2.06 7.82
CA ASN A 125 -5.53 2.92 8.25
C ASN A 125 -4.75 3.49 7.05
N LEU A 126 -4.39 2.65 6.07
CA LEU A 126 -3.67 3.09 4.87
C LEU A 126 -4.52 4.06 4.05
N THR A 127 -5.83 3.83 3.95
CA THR A 127 -6.75 4.74 3.26
C THR A 127 -6.81 6.09 3.97
N LYS A 128 -6.91 6.09 5.29
CA LYS A 128 -6.91 7.31 6.11
C LYS A 128 -5.60 8.08 6.00
N GLN A 129 -4.47 7.41 6.08
CA GLN A 129 -3.15 8.03 5.87
C GLN A 129 -3.04 8.67 4.47
N MET A 130 -3.62 8.04 3.45
CA MET A 130 -3.67 8.56 2.10
C MET A 130 -4.47 9.88 2.03
N GLU A 131 -5.64 9.93 2.66
CA GLU A 131 -6.48 11.14 2.75
C GLU A 131 -5.77 12.26 3.51
N GLU A 132 -5.13 11.95 4.63
CA GLU A 132 -4.33 12.92 5.41
C GLU A 132 -3.17 13.48 4.58
N LYS A 133 -2.48 12.65 3.78
CA LYS A 133 -1.43 13.08 2.87
C LYS A 133 -1.94 13.97 1.74
N ASP A 134 -3.11 13.69 1.19
CA ASP A 134 -3.74 14.56 0.20
C ASP A 134 -3.98 15.97 0.74
N LEU A 135 -4.48 16.09 1.96
CA LEU A 135 -4.70 17.37 2.62
C LEU A 135 -3.39 18.11 2.90
N GLN A 136 -2.35 17.41 3.38
CA GLN A 136 -1.03 17.99 3.63
C GLN A 136 -0.39 18.53 2.34
N ILE A 137 -0.48 17.80 1.25
CA ILE A 137 0.04 18.21 -0.07
C ILE A 137 -0.74 19.40 -0.63
N ALA A 138 -2.08 19.40 -0.47
CA ALA A 138 -2.90 20.55 -0.87
C ALA A 138 -2.51 21.82 -0.10
N ALA A 139 -2.33 21.72 1.23
CA ALA A 139 -1.88 22.84 2.06
C ALA A 139 -0.46 23.31 1.68
N LEU A 140 0.45 22.39 1.40
CA LEU A 140 1.81 22.70 0.96
C LEU A 140 1.82 23.45 -0.37
N LYS A 141 0.99 23.04 -1.33
CA LYS A 141 0.84 23.74 -2.63
C LYS A 141 0.28 25.15 -2.44
N ALA A 142 -0.78 25.29 -1.65
CA ALA A 142 -1.38 26.59 -1.38
C ALA A 142 -0.38 27.56 -0.71
N ASP A 143 0.43 27.10 0.22
CA ASP A 143 1.47 27.89 0.86
C ASP A 143 2.60 28.29 -0.11
N LEU A 144 2.96 27.43 -1.05
CA LEU A 144 3.94 27.73 -2.11
C LEU A 144 3.39 28.76 -3.10
N GLU A 145 2.12 28.64 -3.49
CA GLU A 145 1.45 29.62 -4.35
C GLU A 145 1.34 30.98 -3.70
N ALA A 146 0.96 31.06 -2.41
CA ALA A 146 0.92 32.29 -1.64
C ALA A 146 2.30 32.99 -1.57
N LYS A 147 3.38 32.21 -1.42
CA LYS A 147 4.76 32.76 -1.44
C LYS A 147 5.17 33.27 -2.82
N ASN A 148 4.77 32.62 -3.90
CA ASN A 148 5.05 33.06 -5.25
C ASN A 148 4.33 34.37 -5.57
N ILE A 149 3.09 34.56 -5.12
CA ILE A 149 2.31 35.79 -5.26
C ILE A 149 3.02 36.94 -4.51
N LYS A 150 3.42 36.73 -3.26
CA LYS A 150 4.19 37.75 -2.48
C LYS A 150 5.52 38.15 -3.12
N ILE A 151 6.25 37.18 -3.68
CA ILE A 151 7.51 37.46 -4.40
C ILE A 151 7.26 38.27 -5.67
N SER A 152 6.17 37.99 -6.38
CA SER A 152 5.75 38.76 -7.56
C SER A 152 5.41 40.22 -7.20
N GLU A 153 4.58 40.43 -6.17
CA GLU A 153 4.21 41.75 -5.69
C GLU A 153 5.41 42.56 -5.23
N MET A 154 6.36 41.96 -4.51
CA MET A 154 7.61 42.63 -4.10
C MET A 154 8.49 42.98 -5.30
N GLY A 155 8.51 42.12 -6.33
CA GLY A 155 9.24 42.40 -7.58
C GLY A 155 8.67 43.62 -8.33
N GLU A 156 7.36 43.74 -8.39
CA GLU A 156 6.69 44.91 -8.98
C GLU A 156 6.95 46.19 -8.17
N GLN A 157 6.87 46.12 -6.84
CA GLN A 157 7.18 47.28 -5.98
C GLN A 157 8.62 47.74 -6.13
N LEU A 158 9.60 46.81 -6.20
CA LEU A 158 11.01 47.13 -6.45
C LEU A 158 11.23 47.74 -7.83
N SER A 159 10.54 47.26 -8.87
CA SER A 159 10.59 47.79 -10.22
C SER A 159 10.05 49.22 -10.28
N ASN A 160 8.92 49.48 -9.63
CA ASN A 160 8.30 50.82 -9.56
C ASN A 160 9.19 51.80 -8.79
N LEU A 161 9.73 51.39 -7.63
CA LEU A 161 10.65 52.23 -6.85
C LEU A 161 11.95 52.57 -7.62
N SER A 162 12.48 51.59 -8.38
CA SER A 162 13.65 51.79 -9.24
C SER A 162 13.38 52.80 -10.38
N SER A 163 12.17 52.77 -10.95
CA SER A 163 11.72 53.72 -11.98
C SER A 163 11.59 55.12 -11.42
N ASP A 164 11.00 55.27 -10.23
CA ASP A 164 10.84 56.56 -9.55
C ASP A 164 12.20 57.20 -9.19
N VAL A 165 13.14 56.39 -8.67
CA VAL A 165 14.52 56.84 -8.39
C VAL A 165 15.24 57.28 -9.67
N THR A 166 14.97 56.65 -10.80
CA THR A 166 15.59 57.00 -12.09
C THR A 166 15.00 58.27 -12.67
N ALA A 167 13.71 58.52 -12.44
CA ALA A 167 13.05 59.77 -12.82
C ALA A 167 13.57 60.98 -12.02
N LEU A 168 13.71 60.82 -10.68
CA LEU A 168 14.24 61.86 -9.79
C LEU A 168 15.71 62.22 -10.02
N LYS A 169 16.50 61.42 -10.67
CA LYS A 169 17.91 61.69 -11.05
C LYS A 169 18.07 62.44 -12.37
N LYS A 170 16.98 62.64 -13.12
CA LYS A 170 16.99 63.34 -14.42
C LYS A 170 16.59 64.80 -14.35
N ASP A 171 16.06 65.24 -13.23
CA ASP A 171 15.78 66.62 -12.90
C ASP A 171 16.96 67.23 -12.11
#